data_8dbd19d949a5a29b90039175a013028c
#
_entry.id   8dbd19d949a5a29b90039175a013028c
#
_cell.length_a   1.000
_cell.length_b   1.000
_cell.length_c   1.000
_cell.angle_alpha   90.00
_cell.angle_beta   90.00
_cell.angle_gamma   90.00
#
_symmetry.space_group_name_H-M   'P 1'
#
loop_
_entity.id
_entity.type
_entity.pdbx_description
1 polymer ?
#
loop_
_entity_poly.entity_id
_entity_poly.type
_entity_poly.pdbx_seq_one_letter_code
_entity_poly.pdbx_strand_id
1 'polypeptide(L)'
;MLKICDENKYIQRNCAGKVFSSTIDIDTLKNYADNKKRVFVDTTLPLHMLCFFNHPVKDVKNYYYLLSRSMFEFCKKRNIQLYMTRTYFKEVVCHVREAIDLVPYSKIPGIEQLGGSKNVFYNFYYHLRRLGKLEDFTYLDYLNDMKFRNYPMQGTLEQELELQLNNIGIRIIDVCKKYDIFNTRKLLDSELIATGKNKSQFGLNDDAIMMCFLADRDIEIHPVDPIFVTWDRTLFKVMPSFFNHNPIAQRWMQFTPSQFIDRYSLLTFSVNEETISKEMLAMLSGDIEERTNSLLDSLSLILNPDDQMGRKYIDKLAAMKDNKIYMTNRKSDAPQEEMLDDSLDSFMNSLTTHYKKSEGGLSSLKSLFSKAELMDDVIKLIADNITEYLENKKFLDTMYTSFDELIKINIIQKKDL
;
A
#
# COMPACT_ATOMS: atom_id res chain seq x y z
N MET A 1 22.02 -26.26 20.20
CA MET A 1 22.53 -25.22 19.31
C MET A 1 22.51 -25.63 17.82
N LEU A 2 23.15 -26.75 17.41
CA LEU A 2 23.13 -27.22 16.01
C LEU A 2 21.71 -27.40 15.45
N LYS A 3 20.78 -28.01 16.19
CA LYS A 3 19.39 -28.21 15.76
C LYS A 3 18.64 -26.90 15.48
N ILE A 4 18.90 -25.83 16.25
CA ILE A 4 18.34 -24.50 16.04
C ILE A 4 18.93 -23.85 14.77
N CYS A 5 20.20 -24.13 14.48
CA CYS A 5 20.83 -23.65 13.25
C CYS A 5 20.29 -24.37 12.02
N ASP A 6 20.01 -25.66 12.10
CA ASP A 6 19.45 -26.46 11.00
C ASP A 6 17.98 -26.14 10.71
N GLU A 7 17.22 -25.69 11.70
CA GLU A 7 15.82 -25.30 11.55
C GLU A 7 15.64 -23.83 11.12
N ASN A 8 16.67 -22.99 11.30
CA ASN A 8 16.59 -21.57 10.99
C ASN A 8 17.15 -21.26 9.59
N LYS A 9 16.25 -21.10 8.62
CA LYS A 9 16.60 -20.78 7.22
C LYS A 9 17.47 -19.52 7.08
N TYR A 10 17.38 -18.59 8.03
CA TYR A 10 18.20 -17.38 8.05
C TYR A 10 19.64 -17.69 8.38
N ILE A 11 19.89 -18.49 9.44
CA ILE A 11 21.25 -18.93 9.82
C ILE A 11 21.86 -19.77 8.70
N GLN A 12 21.10 -20.67 8.09
CA GLN A 12 21.55 -21.46 6.94
C GLN A 12 21.98 -20.58 5.76
N ARG A 13 21.17 -19.56 5.43
CA ARG A 13 21.49 -18.62 4.34
C ARG A 13 22.74 -17.79 4.64
N ASN A 14 22.92 -17.32 5.88
CA ASN A 14 24.11 -16.59 6.29
C ASN A 14 25.37 -17.48 6.28
N CYS A 15 25.27 -18.72 6.74
CA CYS A 15 26.35 -19.69 6.66
C CYS A 15 26.70 -20.00 5.20
N ALA A 16 25.69 -20.25 4.35
CA ALA A 16 25.88 -20.45 2.91
C ALA A 16 26.50 -19.23 2.24
N GLY A 17 26.05 -18.01 2.60
CA GLY A 17 26.63 -16.76 2.12
C GLY A 17 28.09 -16.57 2.53
N LYS A 18 28.46 -16.93 3.76
CA LYS A 18 29.86 -16.91 4.23
C LYS A 18 30.73 -17.94 3.52
N VAL A 19 30.24 -19.15 3.33
CA VAL A 19 30.95 -20.19 2.56
C VAL A 19 31.11 -19.75 1.11
N PHE A 20 30.05 -19.22 0.50
CA PHE A 20 30.10 -18.70 -0.87
C PHE A 20 31.13 -17.56 -1.01
N SER A 21 31.12 -16.59 -0.08
CA SER A 21 32.09 -15.49 -0.08
C SER A 21 33.54 -15.92 0.21
N SER A 22 33.74 -17.05 0.88
CA SER A 22 35.08 -17.62 1.09
C SER A 22 35.63 -18.40 -0.11
N THR A 23 34.72 -18.82 -1.02
CA THR A 23 35.08 -19.59 -2.23
C THR A 23 35.21 -18.75 -3.49
N ILE A 24 34.69 -17.51 -3.48
CA ILE A 24 34.78 -16.60 -4.62
C ILE A 24 35.90 -15.56 -4.34
N ASP A 25 36.66 -15.25 -5.37
CA ASP A 25 37.69 -14.22 -5.32
C ASP A 25 37.09 -12.87 -4.88
N ILE A 26 37.69 -12.27 -3.85
CA ILE A 26 37.25 -11.00 -3.24
C ILE A 26 37.20 -9.87 -4.28
N ASP A 27 38.11 -9.85 -5.23
CA ASP A 27 38.19 -8.82 -6.26
C ASP A 27 37.04 -8.98 -7.26
N THR A 28 36.63 -10.20 -7.59
CA THR A 28 35.46 -10.49 -8.41
C THR A 28 34.19 -10.04 -7.70
N LEU A 29 34.03 -10.26 -6.39
CA LEU A 29 32.89 -9.81 -5.59
C LEU A 29 32.85 -8.28 -5.47
N LYS A 30 34.00 -7.63 -5.26
CA LYS A 30 34.11 -6.16 -5.23
C LYS A 30 33.72 -5.57 -6.58
N ASN A 31 34.27 -6.08 -7.67
CA ASN A 31 33.95 -5.64 -9.02
C ASN A 31 32.46 -5.81 -9.33
N TYR A 32 31.84 -6.90 -8.86
CA TYR A 32 30.40 -7.11 -8.98
C TYR A 32 29.61 -6.10 -8.14
N ALA A 33 30.06 -5.79 -6.92
CA ALA A 33 29.42 -4.81 -6.04
C ALA A 33 29.59 -3.35 -6.53
N ASP A 34 30.75 -3.03 -7.11
CA ASP A 34 31.12 -1.68 -7.56
C ASP A 34 30.54 -1.35 -8.96
N ASN A 35 30.10 -2.35 -9.73
CA ASN A 35 29.43 -2.10 -11.00
C ASN A 35 28.15 -1.30 -10.80
N LYS A 36 27.98 -0.23 -11.57
CA LYS A 36 26.78 0.63 -11.54
C LYS A 36 25.56 -0.18 -11.91
N LYS A 37 24.78 -0.59 -10.93
CA LYS A 37 23.54 -1.34 -11.13
C LYS A 37 22.37 -0.38 -11.24
N ARG A 38 21.39 -0.73 -12.09
CA ARG A 38 20.11 -0.04 -12.12
C ARG A 38 19.16 -0.74 -11.14
N VAL A 39 18.83 -0.05 -10.07
CA VAL A 39 17.94 -0.53 -9.04
C VAL A 39 16.59 0.19 -9.22
N PHE A 40 15.60 -0.56 -9.62
CA PHE A 40 14.24 -0.07 -9.78
C PHE A 40 13.45 -0.26 -8.48
N VAL A 41 12.56 0.67 -8.21
CA VAL A 41 11.69 0.64 -7.02
C VAL A 41 10.24 0.82 -7.43
N ASP A 42 9.33 0.21 -6.64
CA ASP A 42 7.89 0.43 -6.75
C ASP A 42 7.45 1.74 -6.07
N THR A 43 6.16 1.97 -5.95
CA THR A 43 5.58 3.18 -5.34
C THR A 43 5.78 3.23 -3.83
N THR A 44 5.72 2.11 -3.14
CA THR A 44 5.68 2.05 -1.67
C THR A 44 6.94 2.57 -1.01
N LEU A 45 8.10 2.19 -1.53
CA LEU A 45 9.39 2.61 -0.96
C LEU A 45 9.60 4.13 -1.03
N PRO A 46 9.41 4.82 -2.18
CA PRO A 46 9.50 6.27 -2.30
C PRO A 46 8.53 7.04 -1.40
N LEU A 47 7.29 6.56 -1.22
CA LEU A 47 6.33 7.20 -0.32
C LEU A 47 6.86 7.31 1.10
N HIS A 48 7.41 6.21 1.64
CA HIS A 48 7.98 6.18 2.97
C HIS A 48 9.30 6.96 3.06
N MET A 49 10.12 6.96 1.99
CA MET A 49 11.32 7.79 1.91
C MET A 49 11.00 9.28 1.97
N LEU A 50 9.94 9.73 1.28
CA LEU A 50 9.47 11.12 1.32
C LEU A 50 9.06 11.54 2.74
N CYS A 51 8.35 10.68 3.47
CA CYS A 51 8.01 10.92 4.87
C CYS A 51 9.25 11.12 5.72
N PHE A 52 10.21 10.20 5.63
CA PHE A 52 11.46 10.26 6.41
C PHE A 52 12.32 11.47 6.03
N PHE A 53 12.43 11.79 4.75
CA PHE A 53 13.26 12.90 4.27
C PHE A 53 12.74 14.26 4.77
N ASN A 54 11.42 14.46 4.73
CA ASN A 54 10.81 15.70 5.17
C ASN A 54 10.73 15.80 6.71
N HIS A 55 10.46 14.69 7.41
CA HIS A 55 10.37 14.64 8.87
C HIS A 55 11.25 13.52 9.44
N PRO A 56 12.56 13.74 9.58
CA PRO A 56 13.49 12.70 10.04
C PRO A 56 13.31 12.46 11.54
N VAL A 57 12.64 11.38 11.91
CA VAL A 57 12.41 10.96 13.30
C VAL A 57 13.10 9.64 13.57
N LYS A 58 13.88 9.58 14.66
CA LYS A 58 14.65 8.38 15.04
C LYS A 58 13.79 7.31 15.71
N ASP A 59 12.75 7.72 16.41
CA ASP A 59 11.96 6.86 17.31
C ASP A 59 10.74 6.21 16.64
N VAL A 60 10.65 6.28 15.30
CA VAL A 60 9.58 5.64 14.54
C VAL A 60 9.74 4.13 14.62
N LYS A 61 8.73 3.44 15.14
CA LYS A 61 8.72 1.98 15.26
C LYS A 61 8.13 1.29 14.03
N ASN A 62 7.52 2.05 13.12
CA ASN A 62 6.94 1.49 11.90
C ASN A 62 8.03 0.95 10.99
N TYR A 63 7.84 -0.28 10.55
CA TYR A 63 8.77 -1.06 9.77
C TYR A 63 9.10 -0.47 8.40
N TYR A 64 8.09 -0.05 7.64
CA TYR A 64 8.30 0.51 6.31
C TYR A 64 9.16 1.77 6.35
N TYR A 65 8.96 2.63 7.35
CA TYR A 65 9.81 3.82 7.54
C TYR A 65 11.24 3.47 7.90
N LEU A 66 11.43 2.53 8.82
CA LEU A 66 12.77 2.11 9.26
C LEU A 66 13.57 1.51 8.10
N LEU A 67 12.94 0.66 7.29
CA LEU A 67 13.60 0.07 6.14
C LEU A 67 13.81 1.05 5.00
N SER A 68 12.83 1.92 4.73
CA SER A 68 12.98 2.97 3.71
C SER A 68 14.12 3.90 4.06
N ARG A 69 14.25 4.25 5.35
CA ARG A 69 15.39 5.00 5.87
C ARG A 69 16.70 4.24 5.69
N SER A 70 16.74 2.98 6.11
CA SER A 70 17.94 2.15 5.99
C SER A 70 18.35 1.99 4.52
N MET A 71 17.38 1.81 3.63
CA MET A 71 17.59 1.72 2.19
C MET A 71 18.16 3.04 1.62
N PHE A 72 17.56 4.19 2.01
CA PHE A 72 18.04 5.50 1.61
C PHE A 72 19.50 5.75 2.06
N GLU A 73 19.78 5.54 3.35
CA GLU A 73 21.11 5.72 3.92
C GLU A 73 22.15 4.77 3.26
N PHE A 74 21.74 3.52 3.02
CA PHE A 74 22.56 2.52 2.34
C PHE A 74 22.88 2.93 0.90
N CYS A 75 21.89 3.30 0.11
CA CYS A 75 22.06 3.72 -1.27
C CYS A 75 22.90 4.97 -1.37
N LYS A 76 22.69 5.96 -0.48
CA LYS A 76 23.49 7.18 -0.41
C LYS A 76 24.95 6.88 -0.09
N LYS A 77 25.23 6.03 0.91
CA LYS A 77 26.58 5.62 1.30
C LYS A 77 27.33 4.89 0.19
N ARG A 78 26.62 4.12 -0.64
CA ARG A 78 27.17 3.29 -1.73
C ARG A 78 27.07 3.94 -3.10
N ASN A 79 26.56 5.17 -3.17
CA ASN A 79 26.30 5.87 -4.44
C ASN A 79 25.47 5.05 -5.44
N ILE A 80 24.46 4.32 -4.92
CA ILE A 80 23.53 3.53 -5.72
C ILE A 80 22.38 4.44 -6.15
N GLN A 81 22.20 4.61 -7.47
CA GLN A 81 21.11 5.37 -8.04
C GLN A 81 19.86 4.50 -8.10
N LEU A 82 18.76 4.98 -7.51
CA LEU A 82 17.44 4.36 -7.63
C LEU A 82 16.69 4.93 -8.84
N TYR A 83 15.88 4.08 -9.46
CA TYR A 83 15.05 4.43 -10.62
C TYR A 83 13.60 4.05 -10.37
N MET A 84 12.70 4.88 -10.86
CA MET A 84 11.26 4.67 -10.82
C MET A 84 10.69 4.91 -12.22
N THR A 85 9.73 4.11 -12.66
CA THR A 85 9.03 4.36 -13.91
C THR A 85 8.03 5.51 -13.76
N ARG A 86 7.73 6.22 -14.84
CA ARG A 86 6.73 7.29 -14.86
C ARG A 86 5.34 6.79 -14.44
N THR A 87 5.00 5.52 -14.67
CA THR A 87 3.74 4.92 -14.24
C THR A 87 3.65 4.87 -12.71
N TYR A 88 4.64 4.33 -12.04
CA TYR A 88 4.70 4.33 -10.57
C TYR A 88 4.79 5.75 -9.98
N PHE A 89 5.46 6.66 -10.67
CA PHE A 89 5.46 8.07 -10.24
C PHE A 89 4.04 8.67 -10.24
N LYS A 90 3.22 8.35 -11.24
CA LYS A 90 1.81 8.78 -11.24
C LYS A 90 1.02 8.20 -10.07
N GLU A 91 1.32 6.99 -9.62
CA GLU A 91 0.73 6.44 -8.40
C GLU A 91 1.15 7.24 -7.16
N VAL A 92 2.44 7.65 -7.06
CA VAL A 92 2.90 8.56 -5.99
C VAL A 92 2.10 9.86 -6.00
N VAL A 93 1.89 10.47 -7.17
CA VAL A 93 1.09 11.70 -7.32
C VAL A 93 -0.35 11.47 -6.86
N CYS A 94 -0.98 10.36 -7.27
CA CYS A 94 -2.33 10.00 -6.83
C CYS A 94 -2.39 9.85 -5.32
N HIS A 95 -1.40 9.21 -4.70
CA HIS A 95 -1.34 9.00 -3.26
C HIS A 95 -1.21 10.33 -2.48
N VAL A 96 -0.47 11.29 -3.03
CA VAL A 96 -0.40 12.65 -2.46
C VAL A 96 -1.73 13.39 -2.62
N ARG A 97 -2.44 13.25 -3.75
CA ARG A 97 -3.77 13.82 -3.91
C ARG A 97 -4.77 13.24 -2.92
N GLU A 98 -4.77 11.93 -2.75
CA GLU A 98 -5.58 11.25 -1.71
C GLU A 98 -5.25 11.79 -0.30
N ALA A 99 -3.97 12.05 0.00
CA ALA A 99 -3.59 12.67 1.26
C ALA A 99 -4.21 14.07 1.44
N ILE A 100 -4.24 14.87 0.38
CA ILE A 100 -4.87 16.21 0.39
C ILE A 100 -6.39 16.08 0.59
N ASP A 101 -7.03 15.11 -0.05
CA ASP A 101 -8.47 14.85 0.06
C ASP A 101 -8.88 14.39 1.47
N LEU A 102 -7.95 13.88 2.28
CA LEU A 102 -8.19 13.53 3.69
C LEU A 102 -8.16 14.73 4.65
N VAL A 103 -7.75 15.94 4.21
CA VAL A 103 -7.68 17.13 5.08
C VAL A 103 -9.01 17.48 5.74
N PRO A 104 -10.16 17.48 5.07
CA PRO A 104 -11.44 17.77 5.72
C PRO A 104 -11.78 16.78 6.84
N TYR A 105 -11.43 15.49 6.64
CA TYR A 105 -11.69 14.43 7.61
C TYR A 105 -10.82 14.58 8.87
N SER A 106 -9.57 15.02 8.72
CA SER A 106 -8.65 15.22 9.86
C SER A 106 -9.14 16.27 10.85
N LYS A 107 -10.13 17.10 10.49
CA LYS A 107 -10.73 18.12 11.35
C LYS A 107 -11.86 17.59 12.23
N ILE A 108 -12.31 16.36 12.01
CA ILE A 108 -13.41 15.75 12.77
C ILE A 108 -12.86 15.27 14.11
N PRO A 109 -13.41 15.72 15.25
CA PRO A 109 -12.98 15.22 16.55
C PRO A 109 -13.18 13.72 16.67
N GLY A 110 -12.19 13.01 17.19
CA GLY A 110 -12.28 11.55 17.38
C GLY A 110 -12.12 10.71 16.10
N ILE A 111 -11.81 11.31 14.96
CA ILE A 111 -11.59 10.58 13.69
C ILE A 111 -10.51 9.47 13.83
N GLU A 112 -9.56 9.67 14.76
CA GLU A 112 -8.50 8.69 15.05
C GLU A 112 -9.05 7.35 15.57
N GLN A 113 -10.29 7.33 16.13
CA GLN A 113 -10.97 6.12 16.60
C GLN A 113 -11.46 5.23 15.45
N LEU A 114 -11.67 5.80 14.25
CA LEU A 114 -12.03 5.03 13.06
C LEU A 114 -10.87 4.19 12.50
N GLY A 115 -9.68 4.31 13.07
CA GLY A 115 -8.47 3.62 12.63
C GLY A 115 -7.62 4.45 11.66
N GLY A 116 -6.57 3.82 11.12
CA GLY A 116 -5.68 4.45 10.15
C GLY A 116 -6.28 4.52 8.76
N SER A 117 -5.60 5.21 7.86
CA SER A 117 -5.84 5.18 6.43
C SER A 117 -4.80 4.29 5.74
N LYS A 118 -5.07 3.81 4.52
CA LYS A 118 -4.03 3.23 3.65
C LYS A 118 -3.04 4.29 3.15
N ASN A 119 -3.39 5.57 3.33
CA ASN A 119 -2.52 6.67 2.93
C ASN A 119 -1.32 6.80 3.86
N VAL A 120 -0.13 6.62 3.30
CA VAL A 120 1.14 6.62 4.04
C VAL A 120 1.38 7.94 4.78
N PHE A 121 1.06 9.09 4.16
CA PHE A 121 1.28 10.41 4.74
C PHE A 121 0.34 10.68 5.91
N TYR A 122 -0.92 10.26 5.80
CA TYR A 122 -1.90 10.37 6.87
C TYR A 122 -1.48 9.56 8.09
N ASN A 123 -1.11 8.30 7.90
CA ASN A 123 -0.66 7.42 8.98
C ASN A 123 0.63 7.95 9.64
N PHE A 124 1.55 8.49 8.85
CA PHE A 124 2.79 9.03 9.39
C PHE A 124 2.54 10.28 10.23
N TYR A 125 1.67 11.19 9.81
CA TYR A 125 1.27 12.35 10.59
C TYR A 125 0.73 11.95 11.98
N TYR A 126 -0.23 11.02 12.03
CA TYR A 126 -0.78 10.57 13.31
C TYR A 126 0.25 9.83 14.16
N HIS A 127 1.13 9.07 13.54
CA HIS A 127 2.23 8.45 14.26
C HIS A 127 3.16 9.49 14.88
N LEU A 128 3.51 10.55 14.17
CA LEU A 128 4.32 11.66 14.69
C LEU A 128 3.61 12.40 15.83
N ARG A 129 2.30 12.63 15.72
CA ARG A 129 1.50 13.23 16.81
C ARG A 129 1.54 12.37 18.07
N ARG A 130 1.36 11.06 17.96
CA ARG A 130 1.46 10.13 19.11
C ARG A 130 2.84 10.13 19.77
N LEU A 131 3.88 10.47 19.02
CA LEU A 131 5.24 10.65 19.55
C LEU A 131 5.50 12.06 20.13
N GLY A 132 4.49 12.96 20.17
CA GLY A 132 4.64 14.33 20.62
C GLY A 132 5.53 15.20 19.74
N LYS A 133 5.67 14.87 18.44
CA LYS A 133 6.56 15.60 17.52
C LYS A 133 5.86 16.69 16.70
N LEU A 134 4.54 16.62 16.56
CA LEU A 134 3.71 17.55 15.77
C LEU A 134 2.50 18.03 16.57
N GLU A 135 2.66 18.36 17.86
CA GLU A 135 1.55 18.76 18.74
C GLU A 135 0.84 20.02 18.24
N ASP A 136 1.60 21.00 17.74
CA ASP A 136 1.08 22.28 17.25
C ASP A 136 0.72 22.29 15.74
N PHE A 137 0.96 21.19 15.04
CA PHE A 137 0.71 21.08 13.59
C PHE A 137 -0.64 20.40 13.33
N THR A 138 -1.50 21.09 12.54
CA THR A 138 -2.64 20.40 11.93
C THR A 138 -2.16 19.49 10.80
N TYR A 139 -3.02 18.55 10.37
CA TYR A 139 -2.70 17.72 9.22
C TYR A 139 -2.45 18.53 7.94
N LEU A 140 -3.19 19.64 7.78
CA LEU A 140 -2.98 20.57 6.67
C LEU A 140 -1.60 21.24 6.74
N ASP A 141 -1.16 21.67 7.94
CA ASP A 141 0.15 22.28 8.12
C ASP A 141 1.27 21.29 7.80
N TYR A 142 1.11 20.04 8.23
CA TYR A 142 2.02 18.94 7.90
C TYR A 142 2.16 18.72 6.39
N LEU A 143 1.04 18.68 5.65
CA LEU A 143 1.08 18.54 4.19
C LEU A 143 1.68 19.76 3.50
N ASN A 144 1.38 20.96 4.01
CA ASN A 144 1.96 22.20 3.47
C ASN A 144 3.48 22.27 3.68
N ASP A 145 3.98 21.79 4.82
CA ASP A 145 5.42 21.71 5.08
C ASP A 145 6.11 20.76 4.10
N MET A 146 5.47 19.65 3.75
CA MET A 146 5.91 18.75 2.67
C MET A 146 5.66 19.31 1.27
N LYS A 147 5.08 20.52 1.14
CA LYS A 147 4.64 21.15 -0.12
C LYS A 147 3.58 20.32 -0.87
N PHE A 148 2.82 19.50 -0.17
CA PHE A 148 1.70 18.74 -0.70
C PHE A 148 0.41 19.56 -0.57
N ARG A 149 0.08 20.28 -1.62
CA ARG A 149 -1.08 21.17 -1.67
C ARG A 149 -1.66 21.22 -3.08
N ASN A 150 -2.90 21.70 -3.17
CA ASN A 150 -3.51 21.98 -4.45
C ASN A 150 -2.85 23.24 -5.06
N TYR A 151 -2.15 23.03 -6.15
CA TYR A 151 -1.56 24.12 -6.91
C TYR A 151 -2.54 24.62 -7.98
N PRO A 152 -2.61 25.94 -8.23
CA PRO A 152 -3.52 26.50 -9.22
C PRO A 152 -3.16 26.09 -10.67
N MET A 153 -1.87 25.81 -10.91
CA MET A 153 -1.41 25.35 -12.22
C MET A 153 -1.32 23.82 -12.26
N GLN A 154 -1.89 23.24 -13.32
CA GLN A 154 -1.76 21.79 -13.57
C GLN A 154 -0.30 21.40 -13.75
N GLY A 155 0.08 20.26 -13.18
CA GLY A 155 1.44 19.72 -13.28
C GLY A 155 2.45 20.28 -12.28
N THR A 156 2.12 21.34 -11.50
CA THR A 156 3.07 21.89 -10.51
C THR A 156 3.32 20.91 -9.37
N LEU A 157 2.31 20.16 -8.93
CA LEU A 157 2.49 19.12 -7.91
C LEU A 157 3.43 18.01 -8.41
N GLU A 158 3.25 17.57 -9.65
CA GLU A 158 4.11 16.57 -10.28
C GLU A 158 5.57 17.05 -10.34
N GLN A 159 5.79 18.30 -10.73
CA GLN A 159 7.14 18.90 -10.79
C GLN A 159 7.80 18.98 -9.41
N GLU A 160 7.04 19.40 -8.39
CA GLU A 160 7.54 19.45 -7.01
C GLU A 160 7.90 18.05 -6.50
N LEU A 161 7.04 17.06 -6.72
CA LEU A 161 7.30 15.67 -6.33
C LEU A 161 8.49 15.07 -7.09
N GLU A 162 8.62 15.32 -8.39
CA GLU A 162 9.77 14.88 -9.18
C GLU A 162 11.07 15.48 -8.64
N LEU A 163 11.06 16.76 -8.26
CA LEU A 163 12.20 17.42 -7.62
C LEU A 163 12.56 16.79 -6.27
N GLN A 164 11.56 16.52 -5.42
CA GLN A 164 11.79 15.89 -4.12
C GLN A 164 12.34 14.46 -4.28
N LEU A 165 11.79 13.65 -5.20
CA LEU A 165 12.29 12.31 -5.49
C LEU A 165 13.74 12.34 -6.01
N ASN A 166 14.08 13.27 -6.89
CA ASN A 166 15.46 13.45 -7.35
C ASN A 166 16.41 13.81 -6.19
N ASN A 167 15.97 14.66 -5.25
CA ASN A 167 16.75 15.03 -4.07
C ASN A 167 17.05 13.84 -3.14
N ILE A 168 16.11 12.88 -3.05
CA ILE A 168 16.32 11.63 -2.30
C ILE A 168 17.01 10.54 -3.12
N GLY A 169 17.48 10.85 -4.33
CA GLY A 169 18.27 9.94 -5.16
C GLY A 169 17.42 8.98 -6.01
N ILE A 170 16.15 9.27 -6.25
CA ILE A 170 15.26 8.48 -7.12
C ILE A 170 15.06 9.22 -8.43
N ARG A 171 15.53 8.63 -9.53
CA ARG A 171 15.36 9.19 -10.87
C ARG A 171 14.17 8.58 -11.57
N ILE A 172 13.29 9.43 -12.09
CA ILE A 172 12.13 9.01 -12.85
C ILE A 172 12.54 8.76 -14.30
N ILE A 173 12.10 7.64 -14.86
CA ILE A 173 12.35 7.26 -16.26
C ILE A 173 11.04 7.01 -16.98
N ASP A 174 11.03 7.35 -18.27
CA ASP A 174 9.90 7.08 -19.13
C ASP A 174 10.05 5.71 -19.81
N VAL A 175 8.98 4.92 -19.81
CA VAL A 175 8.89 3.68 -20.55
C VAL A 175 8.39 4.02 -21.94
N CYS A 176 9.33 4.14 -22.89
CA CYS A 176 9.02 4.60 -24.27
C CYS A 176 8.38 3.51 -25.14
N LYS A 177 8.60 2.23 -24.81
CA LYS A 177 8.06 1.09 -25.56
C LYS A 177 6.68 0.72 -25.05
N LYS A 178 5.74 0.49 -25.96
CA LYS A 178 4.44 -0.10 -25.61
C LYS A 178 4.57 -1.62 -25.57
N TYR A 179 4.17 -2.21 -24.45
CA TYR A 179 4.20 -3.65 -24.24
C TYR A 179 2.80 -4.24 -24.41
N ASP A 180 2.73 -5.47 -24.94
CA ASP A 180 1.54 -6.30 -24.80
C ASP A 180 1.53 -6.91 -23.39
N ILE A 181 0.74 -6.32 -22.51
CA ILE A 181 0.66 -6.70 -21.11
C ILE A 181 -0.43 -7.73 -20.80
N PHE A 182 -1.20 -8.15 -21.81
CA PHE A 182 -2.40 -8.96 -21.60
C PHE A 182 -2.11 -10.26 -20.80
N ASN A 183 -1.13 -11.04 -21.24
CA ASN A 183 -0.79 -12.30 -20.57
C ASN A 183 -0.18 -12.08 -19.19
N THR A 184 0.70 -11.09 -19.03
CA THR A 184 1.32 -10.74 -17.73
C THR A 184 0.26 -10.27 -16.73
N ARG A 185 -0.67 -9.42 -17.18
CA ARG A 185 -1.79 -8.96 -16.38
C ARG A 185 -2.69 -10.12 -15.93
N LYS A 186 -2.98 -11.07 -16.82
CA LYS A 186 -3.77 -12.27 -16.48
C LYS A 186 -3.10 -13.12 -15.41
N LEU A 187 -1.78 -13.27 -15.45
CA LEU A 187 -1.03 -13.98 -14.41
C LEU A 187 -1.13 -13.26 -13.05
N LEU A 188 -0.95 -11.95 -13.04
CA LEU A 188 -1.07 -11.12 -11.82
C LEU A 188 -2.49 -11.18 -11.25
N ASP A 189 -3.51 -11.04 -12.08
CA ASP A 189 -4.92 -11.09 -11.68
C ASP A 189 -5.28 -12.46 -11.08
N SER A 190 -4.82 -13.54 -11.69
CA SER A 190 -5.02 -14.90 -11.19
C SER A 190 -4.41 -15.10 -9.80
N GLU A 191 -3.22 -14.56 -9.53
CA GLU A 191 -2.58 -14.65 -8.22
C GLU A 191 -3.29 -13.78 -7.17
N LEU A 192 -3.76 -12.58 -7.55
CA LEU A 192 -4.56 -11.72 -6.67
C LEU A 192 -5.87 -12.42 -6.25
N ILE A 193 -6.57 -13.03 -7.20
CA ILE A 193 -7.78 -13.81 -6.91
C ILE A 193 -7.46 -14.98 -5.97
N ALA A 194 -6.39 -15.74 -6.25
CA ALA A 194 -5.98 -16.88 -5.43
C ALA A 194 -5.61 -16.50 -3.99
N THR A 195 -5.10 -15.28 -3.80
CA THR A 195 -4.69 -14.76 -2.48
C THR A 195 -5.77 -13.90 -1.79
N GLY A 196 -6.92 -13.68 -2.44
CA GLY A 196 -8.01 -12.84 -1.92
C GLY A 196 -7.64 -11.35 -1.84
N LYS A 197 -6.60 -10.93 -2.57
CA LYS A 197 -6.16 -9.53 -2.61
C LYS A 197 -6.86 -8.77 -3.72
N ASN A 198 -7.13 -7.49 -3.49
CA ASN A 198 -7.66 -6.57 -4.48
C ASN A 198 -6.61 -5.52 -4.85
N LYS A 199 -6.38 -5.31 -6.14
CA LYS A 199 -5.55 -4.24 -6.66
C LYS A 199 -6.34 -3.44 -7.70
N SER A 200 -6.10 -2.13 -7.79
CA SER A 200 -6.71 -1.30 -8.82
C SER A 200 -6.29 -1.78 -10.22
N GLN A 201 -7.16 -1.61 -11.21
CA GLN A 201 -6.83 -1.97 -12.60
C GLN A 201 -5.62 -1.19 -13.13
N PHE A 202 -5.42 0.04 -12.65
CA PHE A 202 -4.24 0.86 -12.98
C PHE A 202 -2.97 0.26 -12.38
N GLY A 203 -2.94 -0.02 -11.07
CA GLY A 203 -1.80 -0.63 -10.42
C GLY A 203 -1.44 -2.02 -10.99
N LEU A 204 -2.45 -2.81 -11.39
CA LEU A 204 -2.24 -4.08 -12.07
C LEU A 204 -1.57 -3.90 -13.46
N ASN A 205 -1.99 -2.88 -14.21
CA ASN A 205 -1.36 -2.54 -15.47
C ASN A 205 0.08 -2.05 -15.29
N ASP A 206 0.33 -1.23 -14.27
CA ASP A 206 1.64 -0.66 -14.01
C ASP A 206 2.65 -1.74 -13.60
N ASP A 207 2.22 -2.72 -12.80
CA ASP A 207 3.02 -3.91 -12.49
C ASP A 207 3.31 -4.75 -13.74
N ALA A 208 2.30 -4.98 -14.57
CA ALA A 208 2.49 -5.74 -15.81
C ALA A 208 3.45 -5.02 -16.76
N ILE A 209 3.35 -3.70 -16.90
CA ILE A 209 4.29 -2.88 -17.69
C ILE A 209 5.71 -3.01 -17.10
N MET A 210 5.84 -2.92 -15.77
CA MET A 210 7.15 -3.04 -15.11
C MET A 210 7.80 -4.39 -15.35
N MET A 211 7.05 -5.49 -15.21
CA MET A 211 7.56 -6.84 -15.50
C MET A 211 8.02 -6.99 -16.96
N CYS A 212 7.21 -6.51 -17.91
CA CYS A 212 7.56 -6.52 -19.33
C CYS A 212 8.79 -5.65 -19.63
N PHE A 213 8.90 -4.49 -19.00
CA PHE A 213 10.04 -3.59 -19.09
C PHE A 213 11.33 -4.22 -18.59
N LEU A 214 11.30 -4.85 -17.40
CA LEU A 214 12.46 -5.54 -16.86
C LEU A 214 12.88 -6.76 -17.67
N ALA A 215 11.92 -7.39 -18.37
CA ALA A 215 12.13 -8.56 -19.23
C ALA A 215 12.68 -8.20 -20.61
N ASP A 216 12.65 -6.93 -21.00
CA ASP A 216 13.01 -6.48 -22.33
C ASP A 216 14.53 -6.40 -22.54
N ARG A 217 15.05 -7.23 -23.45
CA ARG A 217 16.48 -7.28 -23.79
C ARG A 217 16.95 -6.09 -24.63
N ASP A 218 16.04 -5.42 -25.33
CA ASP A 218 16.36 -4.31 -26.24
C ASP A 218 16.60 -3.01 -25.47
N ILE A 219 16.28 -2.98 -24.17
CA ILE A 219 16.60 -1.83 -23.33
C ILE A 219 18.08 -1.95 -22.96
N GLU A 220 18.84 -0.88 -23.20
CA GLU A 220 20.18 -0.71 -22.65
C GLU A 220 20.16 -0.61 -21.12
N ILE A 221 19.65 -1.65 -20.47
CA ILE A 221 19.87 -1.88 -19.07
C ILE A 221 21.26 -2.48 -19.01
N HIS A 222 22.13 -1.88 -18.22
CA HIS A 222 23.52 -2.27 -17.96
C HIS A 222 23.75 -3.79 -18.13
N PRO A 223 24.92 -4.28 -18.55
CA PRO A 223 25.24 -5.71 -18.77
C PRO A 223 24.98 -6.61 -17.55
N VAL A 224 24.73 -6.06 -16.37
CA VAL A 224 24.30 -6.80 -15.17
C VAL A 224 22.77 -6.79 -15.10
N ASP A 225 22.18 -7.94 -14.74
CA ASP A 225 20.74 -8.11 -14.58
C ASP A 225 20.13 -6.97 -13.76
N PRO A 226 19.01 -6.38 -14.20
CA PRO A 226 18.35 -5.32 -13.45
C PRO A 226 17.85 -5.83 -12.10
N ILE A 227 17.79 -4.92 -11.14
CA ILE A 227 17.32 -5.23 -9.79
C ILE A 227 16.00 -4.49 -9.58
N PHE A 228 15.00 -5.20 -9.09
CA PHE A 228 13.73 -4.63 -8.69
C PHE A 228 13.51 -4.81 -7.20
N VAL A 229 13.29 -3.71 -6.50
CA VAL A 229 13.06 -3.69 -5.05
C VAL A 229 11.61 -3.32 -4.78
N THR A 230 10.88 -4.25 -4.17
CA THR A 230 9.45 -4.11 -3.88
C THR A 230 9.07 -4.90 -2.64
N TRP A 231 8.02 -4.48 -1.93
CA TRP A 231 7.37 -5.28 -0.90
C TRP A 231 6.21 -6.13 -1.43
N ASP A 232 5.79 -5.91 -2.69
CA ASP A 232 4.65 -6.64 -3.24
C ASP A 232 4.96 -8.13 -3.45
N ARG A 233 4.40 -8.96 -2.56
CA ARG A 233 4.57 -10.42 -2.59
C ARG A 233 3.93 -11.07 -3.82
N THR A 234 2.93 -10.45 -4.43
CA THR A 234 2.28 -10.95 -5.65
C THR A 234 3.28 -11.04 -6.78
N LEU A 235 4.10 -10.00 -6.94
CA LEU A 235 5.15 -9.97 -7.96
C LEU A 235 6.20 -11.08 -7.77
N PHE A 236 6.56 -11.39 -6.51
CA PHE A 236 7.48 -12.51 -6.23
C PHE A 236 6.88 -13.87 -6.61
N LYS A 237 5.58 -14.07 -6.38
CA LYS A 237 4.90 -15.33 -6.67
C LYS A 237 4.66 -15.54 -8.15
N VAL A 238 4.35 -14.48 -8.88
CA VAL A 238 4.08 -14.52 -10.33
C VAL A 238 5.35 -14.68 -11.16
N MET A 239 6.50 -14.22 -10.68
CA MET A 239 7.75 -14.22 -11.43
C MET A 239 8.16 -15.59 -12.03
N PRO A 240 8.07 -16.73 -11.31
CA PRO A 240 8.39 -18.04 -11.91
C PRO A 240 7.48 -18.40 -13.07
N SER A 241 6.16 -18.18 -12.92
CA SER A 241 5.18 -18.44 -13.99
C SER A 241 5.39 -17.51 -15.18
N PHE A 242 5.73 -16.25 -14.95
CA PHE A 242 6.07 -15.30 -16.00
C PHE A 242 7.26 -15.79 -16.83
N PHE A 243 8.35 -16.25 -16.22
CA PHE A 243 9.52 -16.76 -16.95
C PHE A 243 9.28 -18.09 -17.64
N ASN A 244 8.38 -18.94 -17.11
CA ASN A 244 7.98 -20.15 -17.81
C ASN A 244 7.26 -19.86 -19.10
N HIS A 245 6.42 -18.81 -19.14
CA HIS A 245 5.73 -18.37 -20.35
C HIS A 245 6.61 -17.52 -21.29
N ASN A 246 7.69 -16.94 -20.77
CA ASN A 246 8.61 -16.09 -21.51
C ASN A 246 10.06 -16.56 -21.38
N PRO A 247 10.44 -17.73 -21.93
CA PRO A 247 11.75 -18.35 -21.70
C PRO A 247 12.93 -17.52 -22.24
N ILE A 248 12.69 -16.68 -23.24
CA ILE A 248 13.70 -15.81 -23.85
C ILE A 248 13.81 -14.43 -23.17
N ALA A 249 12.94 -14.13 -22.18
CA ALA A 249 12.94 -12.87 -21.48
C ALA A 249 14.28 -12.65 -20.73
N GLN A 250 14.68 -11.39 -20.61
CA GLN A 250 15.78 -11.04 -19.72
C GLN A 250 15.40 -11.37 -18.28
N ARG A 251 16.35 -11.94 -17.54
CA ARG A 251 16.17 -12.19 -16.10
C ARG A 251 16.46 -10.92 -15.31
N TRP A 252 15.76 -10.75 -14.21
CA TRP A 252 16.05 -9.71 -13.22
C TRP A 252 16.09 -10.30 -11.82
N MET A 253 16.73 -9.58 -10.90
CA MET A 253 16.73 -9.91 -9.49
C MET A 253 15.63 -9.12 -8.79
N GLN A 254 14.85 -9.78 -7.95
CA GLN A 254 13.80 -9.15 -7.18
C GLN A 254 14.05 -9.34 -5.68
N PHE A 255 13.99 -8.25 -4.93
CA PHE A 255 14.29 -8.22 -3.50
C PHE A 255 13.27 -7.36 -2.76
N THR A 256 13.03 -7.69 -1.49
CA THR A 256 12.54 -6.70 -0.55
C THR A 256 13.66 -5.72 -0.19
N PRO A 257 13.36 -4.50 0.30
CA PRO A 257 14.41 -3.55 0.69
C PRO A 257 15.42 -4.14 1.67
N SER A 258 14.97 -4.91 2.64
CA SER A 258 15.84 -5.60 3.58
C SER A 258 16.74 -6.64 2.92
N GLN A 259 16.17 -7.51 2.09
CA GLN A 259 16.95 -8.51 1.33
C GLN A 259 18.00 -7.84 0.43
N PHE A 260 17.66 -6.68 -0.15
CA PHE A 260 18.61 -5.92 -0.95
C PHE A 260 19.79 -5.42 -0.10
N ILE A 261 19.50 -4.76 1.03
CA ILE A 261 20.52 -4.27 1.95
C ILE A 261 21.42 -5.42 2.43
N ASP A 262 20.83 -6.53 2.87
CA ASP A 262 21.55 -7.68 3.41
C ASP A 262 22.48 -8.31 2.37
N ARG A 263 21.97 -8.57 1.16
CA ARG A 263 22.78 -9.18 0.10
C ARG A 263 23.93 -8.29 -0.33
N TYR A 264 23.69 -6.98 -0.45
CA TYR A 264 24.77 -6.04 -0.75
C TYR A 264 25.75 -5.85 0.40
N SER A 265 25.26 -5.91 1.64
CA SER A 265 26.13 -5.88 2.84
C SER A 265 27.02 -7.11 2.91
N LEU A 266 26.51 -8.30 2.57
CA LEU A 266 27.31 -9.52 2.49
C LEU A 266 28.41 -9.43 1.43
N LEU A 267 28.11 -8.90 0.25
CA LEU A 267 29.09 -8.69 -0.83
C LEU A 267 30.20 -7.72 -0.42
N THR A 268 29.92 -6.83 0.51
CA THR A 268 30.88 -5.81 1.00
C THR A 268 31.43 -6.11 2.38
N PHE A 269 31.17 -7.31 2.92
CA PHE A 269 31.59 -7.77 4.25
C PHE A 269 31.18 -6.86 5.42
N SER A 270 30.14 -6.05 5.24
CA SER A 270 29.58 -5.21 6.29
C SER A 270 28.27 -5.81 6.78
N VAL A 271 28.32 -6.56 7.88
CA VAL A 271 27.10 -7.11 8.53
C VAL A 271 26.48 -6.00 9.38
N ASN A 272 25.19 -5.73 9.17
CA ASN A 272 24.44 -4.82 10.01
C ASN A 272 23.47 -5.61 10.90
N GLU A 273 23.88 -5.86 12.16
CA GLU A 273 23.09 -6.65 13.12
C GLU A 273 21.73 -6.04 13.44
N GLU A 274 21.60 -4.71 13.34
CA GLU A 274 20.30 -4.03 13.57
C GLU A 274 19.26 -4.35 12.50
N THR A 275 19.68 -4.60 11.27
CA THR A 275 18.76 -4.89 10.15
C THR A 275 18.05 -6.22 10.36
N ILE A 276 18.73 -7.19 10.95
CA ILE A 276 18.23 -8.56 11.17
C ILE A 276 17.04 -8.61 12.13
N SER A 277 17.17 -7.93 13.28
CA SER A 277 16.11 -7.91 14.31
C SER A 277 14.87 -7.15 13.83
N LYS A 278 15.09 -6.12 13.01
CA LYS A 278 14.02 -5.30 12.42
C LYS A 278 13.24 -6.05 11.35
N GLU A 279 13.87 -6.95 10.58
CA GLU A 279 13.20 -7.78 9.58
C GLU A 279 12.22 -8.79 10.17
N MET A 280 12.56 -9.43 11.28
CA MET A 280 11.66 -10.39 11.91
C MET A 280 10.39 -9.72 12.45
N LEU A 281 10.54 -8.56 13.09
CA LEU A 281 9.40 -7.75 13.55
C LEU A 281 8.54 -7.24 12.40
N ALA A 282 9.13 -7.00 11.29
CA ALA A 282 8.59 -6.49 10.06
C ALA A 282 7.71 -7.46 9.30
N MET A 283 8.16 -8.70 9.18
CA MET A 283 7.35 -9.74 8.56
C MET A 283 6.06 -9.97 9.34
N LEU A 284 6.10 -9.76 10.65
CA LEU A 284 4.93 -9.90 11.53
C LEU A 284 3.99 -8.69 11.42
N SER A 285 4.51 -7.45 11.36
CA SER A 285 3.67 -6.26 11.25
C SER A 285 3.14 -6.00 9.84
N GLY A 286 3.90 -6.34 8.80
CA GLY A 286 3.46 -6.15 7.42
C GLY A 286 2.24 -7.01 7.04
N ASP A 287 2.11 -8.22 7.58
CA ASP A 287 0.93 -9.06 7.39
C ASP A 287 -0.33 -8.49 8.08
N ILE A 288 -0.15 -7.71 9.14
CA ILE A 288 -1.23 -7.04 9.86
C ILE A 288 -1.66 -5.77 9.10
N GLU A 289 -0.71 -4.94 8.66
CA GLU A 289 -1.02 -3.69 7.93
C GLU A 289 -1.63 -3.94 6.53
N GLU A 290 -1.22 -4.99 5.81
CA GLU A 290 -1.83 -5.36 4.52
C GLU A 290 -3.28 -5.86 4.66
N ARG A 291 -3.67 -6.35 5.85
CA ARG A 291 -5.03 -6.86 6.12
C ARG A 291 -6.00 -5.79 6.59
N THR A 292 -5.51 -4.69 7.15
CA THR A 292 -6.36 -3.59 7.61
C THR A 292 -6.91 -2.81 6.42
N ASN A 293 -8.12 -3.17 5.99
CA ASN A 293 -8.91 -2.30 5.14
C ASN A 293 -9.32 -1.08 5.98
N SER A 294 -9.04 0.12 5.49
CA SER A 294 -9.37 1.32 6.23
C SER A 294 -10.82 1.74 6.00
N LEU A 295 -11.60 1.77 7.08
CA LEU A 295 -12.95 2.33 7.06
C LEU A 295 -12.92 3.78 6.56
N LEU A 296 -11.96 4.58 7.00
CA LEU A 296 -11.80 5.97 6.60
C LEU A 296 -11.65 6.13 5.08
N ASP A 297 -10.85 5.28 4.44
CA ASP A 297 -10.66 5.34 2.98
C ASP A 297 -11.97 5.02 2.24
N SER A 298 -12.74 4.05 2.73
CA SER A 298 -14.06 3.71 2.18
C SER A 298 -15.07 4.85 2.37
N LEU A 299 -15.11 5.45 3.56
CA LEU A 299 -16.00 6.55 3.87
C LEU A 299 -15.66 7.81 3.07
N SER A 300 -14.38 8.09 2.81
CA SER A 300 -13.95 9.24 1.99
C SER A 300 -14.47 9.18 0.55
N LEU A 301 -14.78 8.00 0.05
CA LEU A 301 -15.35 7.83 -1.29
C LEU A 301 -16.85 8.17 -1.37
N ILE A 302 -17.58 8.01 -0.27
CA ILE A 302 -19.06 8.07 -0.27
C ILE A 302 -19.64 9.20 0.59
N LEU A 303 -18.92 9.69 1.59
CA LEU A 303 -19.37 10.76 2.49
C LEU A 303 -18.66 12.08 2.18
N ASN A 304 -19.37 13.18 2.44
CA ASN A 304 -18.78 14.51 2.47
C ASN A 304 -18.68 14.98 3.93
N PRO A 305 -17.47 15.16 4.51
CA PRO A 305 -17.32 15.55 5.91
C PRO A 305 -17.73 17.00 6.20
N ASP A 306 -17.84 17.84 5.19
CA ASP A 306 -18.34 19.20 5.33
C ASP A 306 -19.86 19.27 5.42
N ASP A 307 -20.54 18.18 5.03
CA ASP A 307 -21.99 18.02 5.16
C ASP A 307 -22.38 17.51 6.55
N GLN A 308 -23.42 18.10 7.13
CA GLN A 308 -23.96 17.68 8.42
C GLN A 308 -24.40 16.19 8.43
N MET A 309 -24.90 15.71 7.30
CA MET A 309 -25.29 14.32 7.15
C MET A 309 -24.10 13.38 7.12
N GLY A 310 -23.05 13.73 6.38
CA GLY A 310 -21.80 12.96 6.35
C GLY A 310 -21.22 12.78 7.75
N ARG A 311 -21.22 13.83 8.57
CA ARG A 311 -20.78 13.76 9.98
C ARG A 311 -21.62 12.81 10.82
N LYS A 312 -22.95 12.89 10.71
CA LYS A 312 -23.85 11.97 11.44
C LYS A 312 -23.64 10.50 11.09
N TYR A 313 -23.37 10.19 9.81
CA TYR A 313 -23.01 8.84 9.40
C TYR A 313 -21.68 8.39 10.01
N ILE A 314 -20.66 9.26 9.98
CA ILE A 314 -19.36 8.97 10.58
C ILE A 314 -19.52 8.68 12.07
N ASP A 315 -20.25 9.51 12.81
CA ASP A 315 -20.49 9.33 14.25
C ASP A 315 -21.22 8.01 14.53
N LYS A 316 -22.24 7.66 13.74
CA LYS A 316 -22.99 6.40 13.90
C LYS A 316 -22.14 5.17 13.59
N LEU A 317 -21.33 5.21 12.53
CA LEU A 317 -20.45 4.09 12.16
C LEU A 317 -19.31 3.94 13.17
N ALA A 318 -18.77 5.04 13.69
CA ALA A 318 -17.80 5.02 14.79
C ALA A 318 -18.40 4.39 16.05
N ALA A 319 -19.59 4.83 16.45
CA ALA A 319 -20.30 4.26 17.59
C ALA A 319 -20.64 2.77 17.39
N MET A 320 -20.91 2.36 16.17
CA MET A 320 -21.16 0.97 15.80
C MET A 320 -19.90 0.12 15.96
N LYS A 321 -18.74 0.65 15.55
CA LYS A 321 -17.42 0.04 15.72
C LYS A 321 -17.07 -0.08 17.23
N ASP A 322 -17.23 1.00 17.99
CA ASP A 322 -16.90 1.05 19.43
C ASP A 322 -17.81 0.16 20.28
N ASN A 323 -19.12 0.18 20.01
CA ASN A 323 -20.11 -0.54 20.81
C ASN A 323 -20.27 -2.02 20.39
N LYS A 324 -19.57 -2.45 19.33
CA LYS A 324 -19.68 -3.83 18.83
C LYS A 324 -21.14 -4.29 18.69
N ILE A 325 -22.04 -3.38 18.28
CA ILE A 325 -23.50 -3.60 18.21
C ILE A 325 -23.86 -4.83 17.38
N TYR A 326 -23.07 -5.12 16.35
CA TYR A 326 -23.22 -6.29 15.49
C TYR A 326 -22.78 -7.61 16.13
N MET A 327 -22.22 -7.58 17.38
CA MET A 327 -21.74 -8.79 18.06
C MET A 327 -22.79 -9.49 18.92
N THR A 328 -23.89 -8.81 19.26
CA THR A 328 -24.86 -9.32 20.26
C THR A 328 -25.58 -10.59 19.82
N ASN A 329 -25.48 -11.00 18.56
CA ASN A 329 -26.21 -12.15 18.00
C ASN A 329 -25.31 -13.39 17.69
N ARG A 330 -24.02 -13.38 18.04
CA ARG A 330 -23.09 -14.48 17.70
C ARG A 330 -22.91 -15.51 18.82
N LYS A 331 -23.13 -16.78 18.44
CA LYS A 331 -22.73 -17.97 19.22
C LYS A 331 -21.49 -18.58 18.52
N SER A 332 -20.25 -18.20 18.84
CA SER A 332 -19.06 -18.93 18.43
C SER A 332 -17.86 -18.71 19.36
N ASP A 333 -17.11 -19.80 19.59
CA ASP A 333 -16.03 -19.93 20.59
C ASP A 333 -14.65 -19.43 20.12
N ALA A 334 -14.55 -18.59 19.09
CA ALA A 334 -13.28 -18.05 18.60
C ALA A 334 -12.89 -16.76 19.32
N PRO A 335 -11.59 -16.42 19.49
CA PRO A 335 -11.14 -15.19 20.11
C PRO A 335 -11.67 -13.99 19.33
N GLN A 336 -12.62 -13.29 19.97
CA GLN A 336 -13.57 -12.39 19.32
C GLN A 336 -13.02 -10.99 19.04
N GLU A 337 -11.94 -10.57 19.66
CA GLU A 337 -11.49 -9.17 19.63
C GLU A 337 -10.73 -8.80 18.35
N GLU A 338 -9.89 -9.67 17.81
CA GLU A 338 -9.08 -9.39 16.60
C GLU A 338 -9.84 -9.54 15.27
N MET A 339 -10.88 -10.40 15.22
CA MET A 339 -11.64 -10.64 13.98
C MET A 339 -12.68 -9.54 13.65
N LEU A 340 -12.95 -8.64 14.57
CA LEU A 340 -14.13 -7.77 14.52
C LEU A 340 -13.83 -6.32 14.15
N ASP A 341 -12.66 -5.82 14.47
CA ASP A 341 -12.19 -4.51 14.00
C ASP A 341 -12.10 -4.48 12.47
N ASP A 342 -11.80 -5.63 11.85
CA ASP A 342 -11.65 -5.75 10.41
C ASP A 342 -12.99 -5.95 9.65
N SER A 343 -14.09 -6.27 10.33
CA SER A 343 -15.32 -6.68 9.64
C SER A 343 -16.10 -5.52 9.02
N LEU A 344 -16.27 -4.41 9.76
CA LEU A 344 -16.91 -3.21 9.23
C LEU A 344 -16.06 -2.61 8.10
N ASP A 345 -14.76 -2.56 8.31
CA ASP A 345 -13.79 -2.06 7.35
C ASP A 345 -13.82 -2.88 6.07
N SER A 346 -13.80 -4.20 6.19
CA SER A 346 -13.88 -5.13 5.05
C SER A 346 -15.22 -5.04 4.31
N PHE A 347 -16.31 -4.91 5.04
CA PHE A 347 -17.65 -4.75 4.48
C PHE A 347 -17.75 -3.45 3.67
N MET A 348 -17.38 -2.30 4.26
CA MET A 348 -17.44 -1.00 3.60
C MET A 348 -16.49 -0.92 2.40
N ASN A 349 -15.32 -1.56 2.49
CA ASN A 349 -14.39 -1.65 1.37
C ASN A 349 -14.97 -2.51 0.22
N SER A 350 -15.62 -3.62 0.52
CA SER A 350 -16.31 -4.45 -0.48
C SER A 350 -17.44 -3.69 -1.16
N LEU A 351 -18.26 -2.98 -0.38
CA LEU A 351 -19.35 -2.16 -0.87
C LEU A 351 -18.85 -1.06 -1.82
N THR A 352 -17.90 -0.26 -1.37
CA THR A 352 -17.35 0.84 -2.19
C THR A 352 -16.62 0.32 -3.44
N THR A 353 -15.90 -0.80 -3.34
CA THR A 353 -15.23 -1.44 -4.47
C THR A 353 -16.23 -1.96 -5.51
N HIS A 354 -17.34 -2.53 -5.09
CA HIS A 354 -18.40 -2.98 -6.00
C HIS A 354 -18.96 -1.81 -6.81
N TYR A 355 -19.39 -0.75 -6.13
CA TYR A 355 -19.98 0.42 -6.80
C TYR A 355 -18.95 1.24 -7.61
N LYS A 356 -17.66 1.18 -7.28
CA LYS A 356 -16.60 1.79 -8.09
C LYS A 356 -16.43 1.15 -9.47
N LYS A 357 -16.84 -0.12 -9.65
CA LYS A 357 -16.74 -0.85 -10.92
C LYS A 357 -17.79 -0.44 -11.95
N SER A 358 -18.91 0.11 -11.51
CA SER A 358 -20.01 0.53 -12.38
C SER A 358 -19.96 2.03 -12.65
N GLU A 359 -20.26 2.44 -13.87
CA GLU A 359 -20.33 3.86 -14.24
C GLU A 359 -21.44 4.55 -13.43
N GLY A 360 -21.12 5.63 -12.72
CA GLY A 360 -22.06 6.35 -11.86
C GLY A 360 -22.41 5.65 -10.54
N GLY A 361 -21.90 4.43 -10.28
CA GLY A 361 -22.23 3.66 -9.07
C GLY A 361 -21.86 4.37 -7.78
N LEU A 362 -20.63 4.91 -7.69
CA LEU A 362 -20.23 5.70 -6.51
C LEU A 362 -21.08 6.95 -6.32
N SER A 363 -21.50 7.62 -7.39
CA SER A 363 -22.37 8.80 -7.30
C SER A 363 -23.76 8.42 -6.76
N SER A 364 -24.28 7.26 -7.16
CA SER A 364 -25.55 6.72 -6.66
C SER A 364 -25.45 6.37 -5.17
N LEU A 365 -24.38 5.69 -4.78
CA LEU A 365 -24.11 5.35 -3.38
C LEU A 365 -23.95 6.63 -2.54
N LYS A 366 -23.17 7.61 -3.01
CA LYS A 366 -23.01 8.91 -2.36
C LYS A 366 -24.34 9.66 -2.20
N SER A 367 -25.21 9.60 -3.22
CA SER A 367 -26.56 10.17 -3.16
C SER A 367 -27.42 9.48 -2.09
N LEU A 368 -27.33 8.16 -1.93
CA LEU A 368 -28.03 7.41 -0.88
C LEU A 368 -27.57 7.88 0.51
N PHE A 369 -26.27 7.98 0.75
CA PHE A 369 -25.70 8.42 2.04
C PHE A 369 -25.92 9.93 2.33
N SER A 370 -26.37 10.72 1.38
CA SER A 370 -26.71 12.14 1.60
C SER A 370 -28.16 12.35 2.08
N LYS A 371 -29.00 11.31 2.11
CA LYS A 371 -30.42 11.40 2.46
C LYS A 371 -30.65 11.18 3.95
N ALA A 372 -31.17 12.24 4.63
CA ALA A 372 -31.47 12.18 6.06
C ALA A 372 -32.56 11.13 6.39
N GLU A 373 -33.56 11.02 5.53
CA GLU A 373 -34.73 10.17 5.70
C GLU A 373 -34.40 8.67 5.66
N LEU A 374 -33.33 8.30 4.94
CA LEU A 374 -32.91 6.90 4.76
C LEU A 374 -31.74 6.52 5.69
N MET A 375 -31.26 7.43 6.53
CA MET A 375 -30.08 7.18 7.35
C MET A 375 -30.22 5.97 8.27
N ASP A 376 -31.35 5.85 8.96
CA ASP A 376 -31.57 4.74 9.90
C ASP A 376 -31.74 3.40 9.17
N ASP A 377 -32.37 3.41 8.00
CA ASP A 377 -32.51 2.23 7.14
C ASP A 377 -31.14 1.78 6.60
N VAL A 378 -30.28 2.72 6.16
CA VAL A 378 -28.92 2.43 5.69
C VAL A 378 -28.05 1.88 6.82
N ILE A 379 -28.08 2.49 8.00
CA ILE A 379 -27.30 2.01 9.16
C ILE A 379 -27.78 0.62 9.59
N LYS A 380 -29.10 0.39 9.62
CA LYS A 380 -29.67 -0.92 9.93
C LYS A 380 -29.24 -1.96 8.89
N LEU A 381 -29.33 -1.62 7.60
CA LEU A 381 -28.91 -2.49 6.52
C LEU A 381 -27.41 -2.86 6.63
N ILE A 382 -26.54 -1.90 6.98
CA ILE A 382 -25.14 -2.17 7.24
C ILE A 382 -24.99 -3.14 8.42
N ALA A 383 -25.66 -2.90 9.54
CA ALA A 383 -25.57 -3.75 10.74
C ALA A 383 -26.03 -5.18 10.47
N ASP A 384 -27.17 -5.35 9.79
CA ASP A 384 -27.74 -6.66 9.46
C ASP A 384 -26.82 -7.43 8.51
N ASN A 385 -26.29 -6.75 7.48
CA ASN A 385 -25.41 -7.38 6.48
C ASN A 385 -24.00 -7.69 7.00
N ILE A 386 -23.45 -6.92 7.94
CA ILE A 386 -22.16 -7.27 8.57
C ILE A 386 -22.27 -8.62 9.28
N THR A 387 -23.37 -8.86 9.98
CA THR A 387 -23.58 -10.12 10.71
C THR A 387 -23.59 -11.31 9.73
N GLU A 388 -24.31 -11.20 8.62
CA GLU A 388 -24.38 -12.25 7.60
C GLU A 388 -23.06 -12.39 6.78
N TYR A 389 -22.38 -11.29 6.50
CA TYR A 389 -21.07 -11.30 5.84
C TYR A 389 -20.02 -12.08 6.62
N LEU A 390 -20.05 -11.99 7.94
CA LEU A 390 -19.16 -12.75 8.83
C LEU A 390 -19.46 -14.25 8.82
N GLU A 391 -20.73 -14.64 8.63
CA GLU A 391 -21.15 -16.03 8.61
C GLU A 391 -20.93 -16.70 7.24
N ASN A 392 -21.04 -15.94 6.15
CA ASN A 392 -20.98 -16.51 4.80
C ASN A 392 -20.41 -15.55 3.76
N LYS A 393 -19.15 -15.77 3.37
CA LYS A 393 -18.48 -14.96 2.32
C LYS A 393 -19.15 -14.98 0.93
N LYS A 394 -20.07 -15.93 0.65
CA LYS A 394 -20.85 -15.98 -0.60
C LYS A 394 -22.04 -15.01 -0.60
N PHE A 395 -22.29 -14.34 0.50
CA PHE A 395 -23.43 -13.45 0.71
C PHE A 395 -23.32 -12.09 -0.01
N LEU A 396 -22.18 -11.76 -0.60
CA LEU A 396 -21.91 -10.46 -1.24
C LEU A 396 -22.97 -10.07 -2.29
N ASP A 397 -23.44 -11.02 -3.10
CA ASP A 397 -24.42 -10.72 -4.17
C ASP A 397 -25.77 -10.29 -3.62
N THR A 398 -26.21 -10.89 -2.51
CA THR A 398 -27.49 -10.54 -1.84
C THR A 398 -27.39 -9.16 -1.17
N MET A 399 -26.24 -8.85 -0.58
CA MET A 399 -25.94 -7.55 0.00
C MET A 399 -26.08 -6.42 -1.04
N TYR A 400 -25.46 -6.60 -2.20
CA TYR A 400 -25.53 -5.60 -3.26
C TYR A 400 -26.95 -5.38 -3.75
N THR A 401 -27.76 -6.44 -3.85
CA THR A 401 -29.18 -6.36 -4.22
C THR A 401 -29.95 -5.47 -3.25
N SER A 402 -29.72 -5.60 -1.95
CA SER A 402 -30.40 -4.78 -0.92
C SER A 402 -30.02 -3.30 -1.01
N PHE A 403 -28.75 -2.99 -1.27
CA PHE A 403 -28.32 -1.61 -1.51
C PHE A 403 -28.87 -1.05 -2.83
N ASP A 404 -28.93 -1.86 -3.90
CA ASP A 404 -29.52 -1.47 -5.19
C ASP A 404 -31.01 -1.16 -5.08
N GLU A 405 -31.76 -1.88 -4.23
CA GLU A 405 -33.16 -1.58 -3.95
C GLU A 405 -33.32 -0.22 -3.28
N LEU A 406 -32.54 0.10 -2.25
CA LEU A 406 -32.55 1.42 -1.62
C LEU A 406 -32.15 2.53 -2.58
N ILE A 407 -31.17 2.31 -3.45
CA ILE A 407 -30.76 3.27 -4.48
C ILE A 407 -31.90 3.51 -5.47
N LYS A 408 -32.63 2.46 -5.90
CA LYS A 408 -33.80 2.58 -6.79
C LYS A 408 -34.91 3.38 -6.15
N ILE A 409 -35.26 3.12 -4.88
CA ILE A 409 -36.24 3.89 -4.11
C ILE A 409 -35.85 5.37 -4.07
N ASN A 410 -34.60 5.68 -3.79
CA ASN A 410 -34.08 7.05 -3.77
C ASN A 410 -34.18 7.75 -5.13
N ILE A 411 -33.98 7.03 -6.24
CA ILE A 411 -34.10 7.59 -7.61
C ILE A 411 -35.57 7.84 -7.98
N ILE A 412 -36.49 6.96 -7.58
CA ILE A 412 -37.92 7.12 -7.86
C ILE A 412 -38.45 8.35 -7.13
N GLN A 413 -38.15 8.53 -5.84
CA GLN A 413 -38.54 9.70 -5.07
C GLN A 413 -37.99 11.04 -5.63
N LYS A 414 -36.88 11.00 -6.37
CA LYS A 414 -36.35 12.17 -7.08
C LYS A 414 -37.07 12.52 -8.36
N LYS A 415 -37.83 11.60 -8.97
CA LYS A 415 -38.61 11.85 -10.21
C LYS A 415 -40.01 12.36 -9.93
N ASP A 416 -40.49 12.16 -8.70
CA ASP A 416 -41.81 12.57 -8.26
C ASP A 416 -41.86 13.93 -7.54
N LEU A 417 -40.69 14.58 -7.43
CA LEU A 417 -40.45 15.97 -6.97
C LEU A 417 -40.03 16.87 -8.15
#